data_118d7069de82352ec50cd0b00f2a1d68
#
_entry.id   118d7069de82352ec50cd0b00f2a1d68
#
_cell.length_a   1.000
_cell.length_b   1.000
_cell.length_c   1.000
_cell.angle_alpha   90.00
_cell.angle_beta   90.00
_cell.angle_gamma   90.00
#
_symmetry.space_group_name_H-M   'P 1'
#
loop_
_entity.id
_entity.type
_entity.pdbx_description
1 polymer ?
#
loop_
_entity_poly.entity_id
_entity_poly.type
_entity_poly.pdbx_seq_one_letter_code
_entity_poly.pdbx_strand_id
1 'polypeptide(L)'
;MKVAIVGASGAVGQEFLRILDQRNFPMDELVLFGSKRSAGTTYTFRGKELTVKLLQHNDDFKDIDIAFTSAGGGTSEEFAETITKYGAVMIDNSSAFRMCDDVPLVVPEVNAEDALNRPRGIIANPNCTTIMMVVVLKPID
;
A
#
# COMPACT_ATOMS: atom_id res chain seq x y z
N MET A 1 7.00 3.39 13.93
CA MET A 1 5.97 3.04 12.92
C MET A 1 6.44 1.82 12.13
N LYS A 2 5.58 0.83 11.98
CA LYS A 2 5.87 -0.40 11.25
C LYS A 2 5.07 -0.41 9.94
N VAL A 3 5.77 -0.64 8.83
CA VAL A 3 5.21 -0.56 7.47
C VAL A 3 5.27 -1.92 6.80
N ALA A 4 4.24 -2.24 6.03
CA ALA A 4 4.20 -3.45 5.20
C ALA A 4 4.06 -3.09 3.73
N ILE A 5 4.65 -3.90 2.87
CA ILE A 5 4.42 -3.85 1.42
C ILE A 5 3.87 -5.21 1.01
N VAL A 6 2.67 -5.21 0.44
CA VAL A 6 2.03 -6.40 -0.12
C VAL A 6 2.19 -6.36 -1.64
N GLY A 7 2.74 -7.41 -2.21
CA GLY A 7 3.14 -7.42 -3.61
C GLY A 7 4.56 -6.88 -3.83
N ALA A 8 5.43 -7.12 -2.85
CA ALA A 8 6.79 -6.55 -2.82
C ALA A 8 7.64 -6.93 -4.04
N SER A 9 7.44 -8.10 -4.61
CA SER A 9 8.25 -8.59 -5.74
C SER A 9 7.80 -8.04 -7.10
N GLY A 10 6.66 -7.36 -7.16
CA GLY A 10 6.18 -6.73 -8.39
C GLY A 10 6.92 -5.42 -8.71
N ALA A 11 6.71 -4.90 -9.92
CA ALA A 11 7.35 -3.67 -10.36
C ALA A 11 7.02 -2.48 -9.44
N VAL A 12 5.75 -2.32 -9.06
CA VAL A 12 5.33 -1.25 -8.15
C VAL A 12 5.86 -1.48 -6.74
N GLY A 13 5.86 -2.73 -6.26
CA GLY A 13 6.42 -3.08 -4.96
C GLY A 13 7.90 -2.71 -4.85
N GLN A 14 8.67 -2.95 -5.90
CA GLN A 14 10.07 -2.56 -5.96
C GLN A 14 10.25 -1.03 -5.97
N GLU A 15 9.34 -0.31 -6.63
CA GLU A 15 9.33 1.16 -6.58
C GLU A 15 8.99 1.68 -5.19
N PHE A 16 8.11 1.04 -4.44
CA PHE A 16 7.86 1.40 -3.04
C PHE A 16 9.16 1.33 -2.23
N LEU A 17 9.93 0.26 -2.38
CA LEU A 17 11.22 0.13 -1.69
C LEU A 17 12.16 1.27 -2.04
N ARG A 18 12.30 1.56 -3.32
CA ARG A 18 13.18 2.60 -3.82
C ARG A 18 12.80 3.98 -3.28
N ILE A 19 11.50 4.32 -3.35
CA ILE A 19 11.01 5.64 -2.93
C ILE A 19 11.04 5.82 -1.42
N LEU A 20 10.67 4.79 -0.65
CA LEU A 20 10.72 4.85 0.80
C LEU A 20 12.16 5.09 1.30
N ASP A 21 13.14 4.46 0.64
CA ASP A 21 14.55 4.68 0.94
C ASP A 21 15.00 6.08 0.52
N GLN A 22 14.72 6.45 -0.73
CA GLN A 22 15.11 7.74 -1.29
C GLN A 22 14.57 8.93 -0.48
N ARG A 23 13.33 8.82 0.00
CA ARG A 23 12.68 9.86 0.81
C ARG A 23 12.97 9.75 2.29
N ASN A 24 13.80 8.80 2.69
CA ASN A 24 14.11 8.53 4.10
C ASN A 24 12.83 8.47 4.95
N PHE A 25 11.85 7.70 4.47
CA PHE A 25 10.54 7.60 5.11
C PHE A 25 10.70 7.14 6.57
N PRO A 26 10.08 7.84 7.54
CA PRO A 26 10.24 7.51 8.96
C PRO A 26 9.49 6.22 9.31
N MET A 27 10.24 5.15 9.52
CA MET A 27 9.71 3.86 9.96
C MET A 27 10.74 3.10 10.76
N ASP A 28 10.29 2.29 11.70
CA ASP A 28 11.15 1.46 12.54
C ASP A 28 11.40 0.09 11.91
N GLU A 29 10.40 -0.44 11.20
CA GLU A 29 10.47 -1.76 10.60
C GLU A 29 9.67 -1.81 9.30
N LEU A 30 10.17 -2.56 8.34
CA LEU A 30 9.52 -2.84 7.07
C LEU A 30 9.35 -4.35 6.91
N VAL A 31 8.13 -4.80 6.58
CA VAL A 31 7.80 -6.21 6.35
C VAL A 31 7.27 -6.37 4.94
N LEU A 32 7.76 -7.39 4.24
CA LEU A 32 7.38 -7.67 2.85
C LEU A 32 6.49 -8.90 2.77
N PHE A 33 5.42 -8.79 1.99
CA PHE A 33 4.47 -9.88 1.76
C PHE A 33 4.28 -10.14 0.27
N GLY A 34 4.04 -11.39 -0.07
CA GLY A 34 3.78 -11.80 -1.44
C GLY A 34 3.08 -13.13 -1.53
N SER A 35 2.90 -13.61 -2.76
CA SER A 35 2.29 -14.91 -3.05
C SER A 35 3.27 -16.05 -2.75
N LYS A 36 2.78 -17.29 -2.85
CA LYS A 36 3.62 -18.50 -2.75
C LYS A 36 4.81 -18.45 -3.72
N ARG A 37 4.62 -17.86 -4.87
CA ARG A 37 5.65 -17.76 -5.91
C ARG A 37 6.82 -16.87 -5.48
N SER A 38 6.56 -15.82 -4.73
CA SER A 38 7.56 -14.85 -4.30
C SER A 38 8.00 -15.02 -2.85
N ALA A 39 7.26 -15.75 -2.04
CA ALA A 39 7.63 -16.00 -0.64
C ALA A 39 9.02 -16.64 -0.55
N GLY A 40 9.85 -16.14 0.37
CA GLY A 40 11.23 -16.58 0.53
C GLY A 40 12.25 -15.79 -0.26
N THR A 41 11.82 -14.97 -1.23
CA THR A 41 12.72 -14.06 -1.94
C THR A 41 13.23 -13.00 -0.98
N THR A 42 14.51 -12.60 -1.12
CA THR A 42 15.11 -11.59 -0.25
C THR A 42 15.44 -10.32 -1.03
N TYR A 43 15.31 -9.19 -0.33
CA TYR A 43 15.67 -7.87 -0.86
C TYR A 43 16.44 -7.11 0.21
N THR A 44 17.42 -6.32 -0.21
CA THR A 44 18.17 -5.45 0.70
C THR A 44 17.50 -4.09 0.79
N PHE A 45 17.25 -3.64 2.02
CA PHE A 45 16.68 -2.33 2.30
C PHE A 45 17.40 -1.69 3.49
N ARG A 46 17.98 -0.53 3.28
CA ARG A 46 18.76 0.21 4.31
C ARG A 46 19.79 -0.67 5.01
N GLY A 47 20.51 -1.49 4.23
CA GLY A 47 21.55 -2.37 4.74
C GLY A 47 21.07 -3.64 5.43
N LYS A 48 19.76 -3.88 5.48
CA LYS A 48 19.19 -5.10 6.05
C LYS A 48 18.60 -5.96 4.96
N GLU A 49 18.71 -7.26 5.11
CA GLU A 49 18.09 -8.22 4.21
C GLU A 49 16.69 -8.55 4.70
N LEU A 50 15.69 -8.33 3.86
CA LEU A 50 14.29 -8.59 4.15
C LEU A 50 13.78 -9.76 3.31
N THR A 51 13.15 -10.73 3.96
CA THR A 51 12.57 -11.89 3.29
C THR A 51 11.08 -11.69 3.09
N VAL A 52 10.60 -11.93 1.88
CA VAL A 52 9.17 -11.86 1.56
C VAL A 52 8.43 -12.98 2.28
N LYS A 53 7.44 -12.62 3.08
CA LYS A 53 6.55 -13.57 3.75
C LYS A 53 5.36 -13.92 2.86
N LEU A 54 4.85 -15.13 3.00
CA LEU A 54 3.61 -15.51 2.34
C LEU A 54 2.44 -14.71 2.94
N LEU A 55 1.65 -14.08 2.08
CA LEU A 55 0.44 -13.37 2.50
C LEU A 55 -0.62 -14.41 2.89
N GLN A 56 -1.11 -14.35 4.12
CA GLN A 56 -2.06 -15.30 4.68
C GLN A 56 -3.09 -14.60 5.55
N HIS A 57 -4.23 -15.24 5.78
CA HIS A 57 -5.24 -14.81 6.74
C HIS A 57 -4.81 -15.22 8.14
N ASN A 58 -3.97 -14.38 8.77
CA ASN A 58 -3.43 -14.62 10.11
C ASN A 58 -3.21 -13.29 10.84
N ASP A 59 -2.38 -13.30 11.89
CA ASP A 59 -2.14 -12.11 12.72
C ASP A 59 -0.88 -11.32 12.34
N ASP A 60 -0.32 -11.55 11.14
CA ASP A 60 0.92 -10.88 10.72
C ASP A 60 0.80 -9.34 10.66
N PHE A 61 -0.43 -8.82 10.49
CA PHE A 61 -0.67 -7.38 10.42
C PHE A 61 -0.97 -6.73 11.77
N LYS A 62 -0.85 -7.48 12.87
CA LYS A 62 -1.22 -7.01 14.20
C LYS A 62 -0.50 -5.73 14.63
N ASP A 63 0.78 -5.61 14.29
CA ASP A 63 1.59 -4.45 14.68
C ASP A 63 1.89 -3.51 13.51
N ILE A 64 1.25 -3.73 12.38
CA ILE A 64 1.45 -2.90 11.18
C ILE A 64 0.63 -1.63 11.29
N ASP A 65 1.26 -0.49 11.04
CA ASP A 65 0.61 0.82 11.05
C ASP A 65 0.11 1.20 9.64
N ILE A 66 0.92 0.97 8.63
CA ILE A 66 0.60 1.28 7.23
C ILE A 66 0.95 0.09 6.35
N ALA A 67 0.04 -0.31 5.47
CA ALA A 67 0.27 -1.36 4.48
C ALA A 67 0.06 -0.79 3.07
N PHE A 68 1.12 -0.76 2.28
CA PHE A 68 1.04 -0.43 0.85
C PHE A 68 0.74 -1.70 0.08
N THR A 69 -0.33 -1.72 -0.70
CA THR A 69 -0.73 -2.92 -1.44
C THR A 69 -0.69 -2.68 -2.95
N SER A 70 -0.01 -3.59 -3.65
CA SER A 70 0.06 -3.60 -5.11
C SER A 70 0.21 -5.04 -5.60
N ALA A 71 -0.82 -5.85 -5.36
CA ALA A 71 -0.82 -7.27 -5.68
C ALA A 71 -2.04 -7.68 -6.53
N GLY A 72 -2.70 -6.71 -7.17
CA GLY A 72 -3.89 -6.91 -7.98
C GLY A 72 -5.19 -6.79 -7.18
N GLY A 73 -6.30 -6.52 -7.90
CA GLY A 73 -7.60 -6.28 -7.29
C GLY A 73 -8.15 -7.46 -6.52
N GLY A 74 -7.99 -8.67 -7.04
CA GLY A 74 -8.47 -9.89 -6.36
C GLY A 74 -7.80 -10.12 -5.03
N THR A 75 -6.49 -9.90 -4.95
CA THR A 75 -5.73 -10.01 -3.70
C THR A 75 -6.14 -8.93 -2.71
N SER A 76 -6.31 -7.69 -3.18
CA SER A 76 -6.76 -6.59 -2.33
C SER A 76 -8.14 -6.85 -1.74
N GLU A 77 -9.09 -7.31 -2.54
CA GLU A 77 -10.43 -7.67 -2.06
C GLU A 77 -10.39 -8.80 -1.03
N GLU A 78 -9.61 -9.84 -1.31
CA GLU A 78 -9.51 -11.01 -0.44
C GLU A 78 -8.89 -10.67 0.92
N PHE A 79 -7.84 -9.86 0.93
CA PHE A 79 -7.03 -9.64 2.14
C PHE A 79 -7.30 -8.31 2.85
N ALA A 80 -8.17 -7.44 2.32
CA ALA A 80 -8.41 -6.13 2.91
C ALA A 80 -8.79 -6.20 4.40
N GLU A 81 -9.72 -7.07 4.76
CA GLU A 81 -10.13 -7.21 6.16
C GLU A 81 -9.01 -7.76 7.04
N THR A 82 -8.24 -8.71 6.53
CA THR A 82 -7.08 -9.27 7.24
C THR A 82 -6.04 -8.18 7.51
N ILE A 83 -5.77 -7.33 6.53
CA ILE A 83 -4.78 -6.24 6.62
C ILE A 83 -5.23 -5.18 7.62
N THR A 84 -6.50 -4.78 7.57
CA THR A 84 -7.02 -3.67 8.39
C THR A 84 -7.56 -4.09 9.75
N LYS A 85 -7.69 -5.37 10.00
CA LYS A 85 -8.31 -5.93 11.21
C LYS A 85 -7.76 -5.35 12.52
N TYR A 86 -6.47 -5.10 12.59
CA TYR A 86 -5.81 -4.61 13.79
C TYR A 86 -5.48 -3.12 13.75
N GLY A 87 -6.08 -2.39 12.81
CA GLY A 87 -5.95 -0.94 12.74
C GLY A 87 -4.96 -0.40 11.72
N ALA A 88 -4.31 -1.26 10.93
CA ALA A 88 -3.44 -0.79 9.87
C ALA A 88 -4.23 0.00 8.82
N VAL A 89 -3.64 1.08 8.32
CA VAL A 89 -4.18 1.82 7.17
C VAL A 89 -3.66 1.15 5.90
N MET A 90 -4.58 0.68 5.07
CA MET A 90 -4.25 0.05 3.79
C MET A 90 -4.29 1.10 2.68
N ILE A 91 -3.15 1.34 2.04
CA ILE A 91 -3.06 2.23 0.88
C ILE A 91 -2.95 1.34 -0.35
N ASP A 92 -4.04 1.24 -1.11
CA ASP A 92 -4.19 0.28 -2.18
C ASP A 92 -3.97 0.86 -3.56
N ASN A 93 -3.08 0.26 -4.32
CA ASN A 93 -2.77 0.66 -5.70
C ASN A 93 -3.50 -0.20 -6.74
N SER A 94 -4.45 -1.05 -6.34
CA SER A 94 -5.27 -1.81 -7.28
C SER A 94 -6.55 -1.04 -7.64
N SER A 95 -7.35 -1.59 -8.54
CA SER A 95 -8.64 -1.02 -8.90
C SER A 95 -9.77 -1.45 -7.96
N ALA A 96 -9.51 -2.33 -7.00
CA ALA A 96 -10.54 -3.01 -6.20
C ALA A 96 -11.51 -2.06 -5.49
N PHE A 97 -11.00 -0.97 -4.92
CA PHE A 97 -11.79 -0.07 -4.07
C PHE A 97 -11.99 1.33 -4.64
N ARG A 98 -11.52 1.59 -5.85
CA ARG A 98 -11.57 2.93 -6.45
C ARG A 98 -12.98 3.50 -6.60
N MET A 99 -13.97 2.64 -6.81
CA MET A 99 -15.37 3.04 -6.99
C MET A 99 -16.24 2.78 -5.76
N CYS A 100 -15.65 2.44 -4.62
CA CYS A 100 -16.39 2.21 -3.38
C CYS A 100 -16.65 3.53 -2.66
N ASP A 101 -17.92 3.79 -2.31
CA ASP A 101 -18.33 5.04 -1.64
C ASP A 101 -17.70 5.19 -0.25
N ASP A 102 -17.39 4.10 0.42
CA ASP A 102 -16.80 4.07 1.77
C ASP A 102 -15.27 4.01 1.78
N VAL A 103 -14.64 4.20 0.62
CA VAL A 103 -13.18 4.23 0.47
C VAL A 103 -12.80 5.53 -0.25
N PRO A 104 -12.02 6.42 0.39
CA PRO A 104 -11.57 7.64 -0.27
C PRO A 104 -10.58 7.32 -1.38
N LEU A 105 -10.78 7.98 -2.53
CA LEU A 105 -9.89 7.92 -3.68
C LEU A 105 -9.04 9.19 -3.63
N VAL A 106 -7.74 9.06 -3.36
CA VAL A 106 -6.91 10.19 -2.96
C VAL A 106 -5.71 10.41 -3.89
N VAL A 107 -5.54 11.65 -4.32
CA VAL A 107 -4.31 12.19 -4.90
C VAL A 107 -3.87 13.30 -3.95
N PRO A 108 -2.76 13.16 -3.20
CA PRO A 108 -2.39 14.11 -2.14
C PRO A 108 -2.35 15.57 -2.58
N GLU A 109 -1.90 15.85 -3.80
CA GLU A 109 -1.82 17.20 -4.34
C GLU A 109 -3.19 17.81 -4.66
N VAL A 110 -4.26 17.01 -4.64
CA VAL A 110 -5.61 17.42 -5.04
C VAL A 110 -6.56 17.40 -3.85
N ASN A 111 -6.60 16.31 -3.10
CA ASN A 111 -7.60 16.08 -2.05
C ASN A 111 -7.04 15.30 -0.85
N ALA A 112 -5.88 15.71 -0.34
CA ALA A 112 -5.20 15.03 0.77
C ALA A 112 -6.11 14.84 2.00
N GLU A 113 -6.95 15.83 2.31
CA GLU A 113 -7.85 15.80 3.45
C GLU A 113 -8.89 14.68 3.38
N ASP A 114 -9.23 14.21 2.19
CA ASP A 114 -10.19 13.11 2.03
C ASP A 114 -9.67 11.79 2.64
N ALA A 115 -8.35 11.66 2.79
CA ALA A 115 -7.74 10.48 3.41
C ALA A 115 -8.10 10.33 4.89
N LEU A 116 -8.51 11.41 5.55
CA LEU A 116 -8.90 11.39 6.96
C LEU A 116 -10.26 10.70 7.16
N ASN A 117 -11.09 10.64 6.13
CA ASN A 117 -12.38 9.96 6.17
C ASN A 117 -12.26 8.59 5.50
N ARG A 118 -11.79 7.61 6.25
CA ARG A 118 -11.56 6.25 5.78
C ARG A 118 -12.21 5.22 6.72
N PRO A 119 -13.55 5.07 6.66
CA PRO A 119 -14.27 4.20 7.61
C PRO A 119 -13.83 2.72 7.57
N ARG A 120 -13.31 2.26 6.44
CA ARG A 120 -12.81 0.90 6.29
C ARG A 120 -11.31 0.76 6.55
N GLY A 121 -10.61 1.86 6.87
CA GLY A 121 -9.16 1.85 7.01
C GLY A 121 -8.41 1.72 5.70
N ILE A 122 -9.08 1.94 4.56
CA ILE A 122 -8.53 1.80 3.21
C ILE A 122 -8.52 3.16 2.53
N ILE A 123 -7.41 3.45 1.85
CA ILE A 123 -7.26 4.59 0.96
C ILE A 123 -6.94 4.01 -0.42
N ALA A 124 -7.71 4.37 -1.44
CA ALA A 124 -7.46 3.94 -2.80
C ALA A 124 -6.62 4.95 -3.55
N ASN A 125 -5.64 4.44 -4.30
CA ASN A 125 -4.80 5.24 -5.19
C ASN A 125 -5.39 5.15 -6.60
N PRO A 126 -5.65 6.29 -7.28
CA PRO A 126 -6.23 6.26 -8.63
C PRO A 126 -5.30 5.65 -9.69
N ASN A 127 -5.85 5.43 -10.88
CA ASN A 127 -5.06 5.04 -12.03
C ASN A 127 -3.94 6.06 -12.29
N CYS A 128 -2.76 5.60 -12.69
CA CYS A 128 -1.58 6.46 -12.86
C CYS A 128 -1.82 7.61 -13.87
N THR A 129 -2.54 7.34 -14.96
CA THR A 129 -2.88 8.37 -15.95
C THR A 129 -3.80 9.43 -15.34
N THR A 130 -4.78 8.99 -14.54
CA THR A 130 -5.69 9.90 -13.82
C THR A 130 -4.91 10.79 -12.85
N ILE A 131 -3.96 10.23 -12.10
CA ILE A 131 -3.14 11.01 -11.16
C ILE A 131 -2.38 12.11 -11.89
N MET A 132 -1.70 11.79 -12.98
CA MET A 132 -0.96 12.78 -13.77
C MET A 132 -1.86 13.88 -14.29
N MET A 133 -3.04 13.53 -14.78
CA MET A 133 -4.01 14.48 -15.33
C MET A 133 -4.55 15.43 -14.26
N VAL A 134 -4.99 14.91 -13.12
CA VAL A 134 -5.60 15.75 -12.09
C VAL A 134 -4.61 16.65 -11.38
N VAL A 135 -3.36 16.24 -11.24
CA VAL A 135 -2.29 17.07 -10.68
C VAL A 135 -2.04 18.30 -11.55
N VAL A 136 -2.06 18.11 -12.88
CA VAL A 136 -1.90 19.20 -13.83
C VAL A 136 -3.13 20.12 -13.86
N LEU A 137 -4.34 19.54 -13.77
CA LEU A 137 -5.57 20.31 -13.90
C LEU A 137 -5.99 21.05 -12.62
N LYS A 138 -5.56 20.59 -11.45
CA LYS A 138 -5.97 21.18 -10.17
C LYS A 138 -5.73 22.70 -10.07
N PRO A 139 -4.57 23.23 -10.48
CA PRO A 139 -4.33 24.67 -10.44
C PRO A 139 -5.24 25.49 -11.36
N ILE A 140 -5.90 24.86 -12.32
CA ILE A 140 -6.77 25.51 -13.30
C ILE A 140 -8.22 25.58 -12.81
N ASP A 141 -8.56 24.74 -11.85
CA ASP A 141 -9.91 24.62 -11.29
C ASP A 141 -10.36 25.87 -10.52
#